data_98327ef3fef9f5c2950b340b0414ee5b
#
_entry.id   98327ef3fef9f5c2950b340b0414ee5b
#
_cell.length_a   1.000
_cell.length_b   1.000
_cell.length_c   1.000
_cell.angle_alpha   90.00
_cell.angle_beta   90.00
_cell.angle_gamma   90.00
#
_symmetry.space_group_name_H-M   'P 1'
#
loop_
_entity.id
_entity.type
_entity.pdbx_description
1 polymer ?
#
loop_
_entity_poly.entity_id
_entity_poly.type
_entity_poly.pdbx_seq_one_letter_code
_entity_poly.pdbx_strand_id
1 'polypeptide(L)'
;NHAPAQLLLYTGAARFGQASLGSWATWGLGTENANLPGFVVLISGGTDPSGGKSLWGSGFLPSVFQGVQCRSAGDPILFVSNPKGLDRNVRRRSLDALRKLNELELNRIGDPETRTRISQYELAFRMQMSVPQVMDVTKEPKHIQESYGTTPGKASFANNCLLARRLVEQGVRYVQLFDWGW
;
A
#
# COMPACT_ATOMS: atom_id res chain seq x y z
N ASN A 1 -0.26 26.79 -7.36
CA ASN A 1 0.49 26.08 -6.33
C ASN A 1 0.08 24.59 -6.32
N HIS A 2 1.00 23.68 -6.69
CA HIS A 2 0.68 22.27 -6.92
C HIS A 2 0.26 21.52 -5.65
N ALA A 3 0.96 21.71 -4.53
CA ALA A 3 0.68 20.92 -3.31
C ALA A 3 -0.73 21.19 -2.73
N PRO A 4 -1.21 22.43 -2.52
CA PRO A 4 -2.58 22.66 -2.06
C PRO A 4 -3.64 22.17 -3.05
N ALA A 5 -3.40 22.27 -4.35
CA ALA A 5 -4.34 21.78 -5.36
C ALA A 5 -4.45 20.24 -5.33
N GLN A 6 -3.32 19.55 -5.20
CA GLN A 6 -3.31 18.10 -5.03
C GLN A 6 -3.99 17.67 -3.72
N LEU A 7 -3.72 18.35 -2.61
CA LEU A 7 -4.41 18.08 -1.34
C LEU A 7 -5.92 18.25 -1.49
N LEU A 8 -6.38 19.37 -2.09
CA LEU A 8 -7.81 19.58 -2.33
C LEU A 8 -8.43 18.45 -3.17
N LEU A 9 -7.76 18.02 -4.25
CA LEU A 9 -8.25 16.96 -5.13
C LEU A 9 -8.36 15.62 -4.41
N TYR A 10 -7.35 15.23 -3.61
CA TYR A 10 -7.26 13.90 -3.03
C TYR A 10 -7.84 13.77 -1.62
N THR A 11 -8.03 14.89 -0.91
CA THR A 11 -8.52 14.89 0.48
C THR A 11 -9.74 15.77 0.72
N GLY A 12 -10.16 16.55 -0.29
CA GLY A 12 -11.25 17.53 -0.16
C GLY A 12 -10.86 18.82 0.55
N ALA A 13 -9.60 19.01 0.95
CA ALA A 13 -9.15 20.23 1.60
C ALA A 13 -7.71 20.59 1.18
N ALA A 14 -7.45 21.87 0.96
CA ALA A 14 -6.13 22.39 0.56
C ALA A 14 -5.11 22.44 1.72
N ARG A 15 -5.34 21.69 2.81
CA ARG A 15 -4.51 21.65 4.02
C ARG A 15 -4.29 20.21 4.47
N PHE A 16 -3.23 19.99 5.23
CA PHE A 16 -2.90 18.69 5.81
C PHE A 16 -3.88 18.23 6.89
N GLY A 17 -3.84 16.94 7.21
CA GLY A 17 -4.59 16.33 8.31
C GLY A 17 -5.92 15.69 7.92
N GLN A 18 -6.36 15.85 6.68
CA GLN A 18 -7.58 15.20 6.18
C GLN A 18 -7.28 13.79 5.66
N ALA A 19 -8.27 12.89 5.79
CA ALA A 19 -8.18 11.55 5.21
C ALA A 19 -8.34 11.63 3.69
N SER A 20 -7.52 10.86 2.97
CA SER A 20 -7.58 10.77 1.51
C SER A 20 -8.80 9.99 1.03
N LEU A 21 -9.17 10.20 -0.23
CA LEU A 21 -10.29 9.48 -0.87
C LEU A 21 -10.15 7.97 -0.76
N GLY A 22 -8.94 7.42 -0.98
CA GLY A 22 -8.68 5.99 -0.84
C GLY A 22 -8.82 5.50 0.61
N SER A 23 -8.46 6.32 1.60
CA SER A 23 -8.66 5.99 3.01
C SER A 23 -10.14 5.96 3.38
N TRP A 24 -10.93 6.92 2.90
CA TRP A 24 -12.39 6.91 3.06
C TRP A 24 -13.06 5.71 2.39
N ALA A 25 -12.66 5.39 1.15
CA ALA A 25 -13.18 4.24 0.43
C ALA A 25 -12.89 2.93 1.17
N THR A 26 -11.66 2.78 1.67
CA THR A 26 -11.25 1.58 2.42
C THR A 26 -11.93 1.50 3.79
N TRP A 27 -12.09 2.62 4.48
CA TRP A 27 -12.79 2.68 5.76
C TRP A 27 -14.28 2.33 5.62
N GLY A 28 -14.96 2.88 4.61
CA GLY A 28 -16.40 2.70 4.43
C GLY A 28 -16.80 1.38 3.79
N LEU A 29 -16.01 0.86 2.86
CA LEU A 29 -16.33 -0.33 2.06
C LEU A 29 -15.52 -1.57 2.45
N GLY A 30 -14.46 -1.40 3.25
CA GLY A 30 -13.55 -2.48 3.59
C GLY A 30 -12.71 -2.96 2.40
N THR A 31 -12.12 -4.14 2.54
CA THR A 31 -11.36 -4.83 1.50
C THR A 31 -11.81 -6.28 1.39
N GLU A 32 -11.76 -6.83 0.18
CA GLU A 32 -12.10 -8.24 -0.07
C GLU A 32 -10.90 -9.17 0.08
N ASN A 33 -9.70 -8.61 0.20
CA ASN A 33 -8.46 -9.36 0.33
C ASN A 33 -7.79 -9.09 1.69
N ALA A 34 -7.64 -10.14 2.49
CA ALA A 34 -6.97 -10.05 3.79
C ALA A 34 -5.42 -10.06 3.69
N ASN A 35 -4.85 -10.36 2.52
CA ASN A 35 -3.40 -10.55 2.30
C ASN A 35 -2.74 -9.39 1.56
N LEU A 36 -3.54 -8.43 1.08
CA LEU A 36 -3.09 -7.21 0.42
C LEU A 36 -3.68 -5.98 1.12
N PRO A 37 -3.02 -4.82 1.02
CA PRO A 37 -3.61 -3.57 1.52
C PRO A 37 -4.91 -3.26 0.77
N GLY A 38 -5.88 -2.71 1.46
CA GLY A 38 -7.12 -2.25 0.81
C GLY A 38 -6.91 -1.05 -0.10
N PHE A 39 -5.86 -0.26 0.15
CA PHE A 39 -5.48 0.91 -0.61
C PHE A 39 -4.01 0.86 -1.01
N VAL A 40 -3.72 0.83 -2.32
CA VAL A 40 -2.37 0.79 -2.89
C VAL A 40 -2.09 2.05 -3.70
N VAL A 41 -0.85 2.53 -3.61
CA VAL A 41 -0.35 3.69 -4.34
C VAL A 41 0.82 3.28 -5.21
N LEU A 42 0.80 3.65 -6.49
CA LEU A 42 1.86 3.42 -7.45
C LEU A 42 2.32 4.77 -8.03
N ILE A 43 3.62 5.00 -8.05
CA ILE A 43 4.23 6.26 -8.53
C ILE A 43 5.18 5.92 -9.67
N SER A 44 5.10 6.70 -10.75
CA SER A 44 6.03 6.68 -11.90
C SER A 44 6.54 8.09 -12.20
N GLY A 45 7.45 8.20 -13.19
CA GLY A 45 8.00 9.48 -13.58
C GLY A 45 9.16 10.01 -12.71
N GLY A 46 9.62 9.21 -11.73
CA GLY A 46 10.87 9.50 -10.98
C GLY A 46 10.78 10.58 -9.91
N THR A 47 9.63 11.22 -9.71
CA THR A 47 9.42 12.28 -8.72
C THR A 47 8.14 12.04 -7.95
N ASP A 48 8.19 12.20 -6.63
CA ASP A 48 7.00 12.12 -5.79
C ASP A 48 6.09 13.35 -6.00
N PRO A 49 4.76 13.20 -5.87
CA PRO A 49 3.83 14.32 -5.97
C PRO A 49 4.07 15.36 -4.87
N SER A 50 3.87 16.64 -5.19
CA SER A 50 4.21 17.77 -4.30
C SER A 50 3.47 17.77 -2.95
N GLY A 51 2.29 17.15 -2.86
CA GLY A 51 1.55 16.94 -1.61
C GLY A 51 2.09 15.79 -0.75
N GLY A 52 3.04 15.01 -1.28
CA GLY A 52 3.71 13.91 -0.60
C GLY A 52 2.74 12.84 -0.08
N LYS A 53 3.13 12.17 0.98
CA LYS A 53 2.36 11.06 1.58
C LYS A 53 0.99 11.49 2.12
N SER A 54 0.73 12.78 2.31
CA SER A 54 -0.57 13.26 2.74
C SER A 54 -1.67 13.02 1.70
N LEU A 55 -1.31 12.81 0.41
CA LEU A 55 -2.26 12.52 -0.66
C LEU A 55 -2.88 11.13 -0.57
N TRP A 56 -2.28 10.23 0.23
CA TRP A 56 -2.79 8.88 0.52
C TRP A 56 -2.78 8.54 2.01
N GLY A 57 -2.65 9.54 2.84
CA GLY A 57 -2.69 9.39 4.30
C GLY A 57 -4.09 9.15 4.83
N SER A 58 -4.17 8.52 5.99
CA SER A 58 -5.43 8.28 6.70
C SER A 58 -5.99 9.52 7.41
N GLY A 59 -5.20 10.59 7.57
CA GLY A 59 -5.61 11.79 8.29
C GLY A 59 -5.98 11.46 9.74
N PHE A 60 -7.24 11.77 10.11
CA PHE A 60 -7.80 11.46 11.43
C PHE A 60 -8.40 10.04 11.53
N LEU A 61 -8.48 9.28 10.42
CA LEU A 61 -8.88 7.88 10.46
C LEU A 61 -7.72 7.00 10.98
N PRO A 62 -8.00 5.80 11.54
CA PRO A 62 -6.95 4.87 11.93
C PRO A 62 -5.94 4.61 10.81
N SER A 63 -4.67 4.49 11.15
CA SER A 63 -3.56 4.39 10.18
C SER A 63 -3.60 3.10 9.34
N VAL A 64 -4.42 2.10 9.70
CA VAL A 64 -4.65 0.91 8.90
C VAL A 64 -5.32 1.20 7.54
N PHE A 65 -5.99 2.33 7.40
CA PHE A 65 -6.69 2.73 6.17
C PHE A 65 -5.83 3.59 5.23
N GLN A 66 -4.61 3.95 5.62
CA GLN A 66 -3.71 4.71 4.73
C GLN A 66 -3.27 3.89 3.52
N GLY A 67 -2.94 4.58 2.43
CA GLY A 67 -2.39 3.97 1.24
C GLY A 67 -1.00 3.39 1.47
N VAL A 68 -0.76 2.21 0.92
CA VAL A 68 0.55 1.55 0.92
C VAL A 68 1.21 1.77 -0.43
N GLN A 69 2.33 2.48 -0.44
CA GLN A 69 3.09 2.72 -1.65
C GLN A 69 3.83 1.44 -2.08
N CYS A 70 3.51 0.97 -3.30
CA CYS A 70 4.21 -0.12 -3.96
C CYS A 70 5.05 0.40 -5.13
N ARG A 71 6.13 -0.29 -5.46
CA ARG A 71 7.03 0.02 -6.57
C ARG A 71 6.77 -0.92 -7.74
N SER A 72 6.79 -0.38 -8.94
CA SER A 72 6.68 -1.17 -10.17
C SER A 72 8.01 -1.75 -10.66
N ALA A 73 9.12 -1.44 -9.97
CA ALA A 73 10.45 -2.00 -10.25
C ALA A 73 11.23 -2.20 -8.94
N GLY A 74 12.08 -3.22 -8.92
CA GLY A 74 12.82 -3.65 -7.72
C GLY A 74 11.91 -4.32 -6.70
N ASP A 75 12.25 -4.20 -5.41
CA ASP A 75 11.38 -4.72 -4.33
C ASP A 75 10.06 -3.95 -4.31
N PRO A 76 8.90 -4.63 -4.50
CA PRO A 76 7.60 -3.97 -4.59
C PRO A 76 7.25 -3.14 -3.36
N ILE A 77 7.63 -3.60 -2.18
CA ILE A 77 7.47 -2.86 -0.92
C ILE A 77 8.79 -2.94 -0.15
N LEU A 78 9.30 -1.76 0.24
CA LEU A 78 10.54 -1.71 1.03
C LEU A 78 10.34 -2.37 2.40
N PHE A 79 11.36 -3.13 2.82
CA PHE A 79 11.44 -3.76 4.13
C PHE A 79 10.34 -4.79 4.44
N VAL A 80 9.59 -5.25 3.44
CA VAL A 80 8.62 -6.35 3.60
C VAL A 80 9.36 -7.68 3.68
N SER A 81 10.44 -7.88 2.91
CA SER A 81 11.25 -9.10 2.96
C SER A 81 12.00 -9.24 4.30
N ASN A 82 12.22 -10.48 4.70
CA ASN A 82 13.00 -10.73 5.91
C ASN A 82 14.46 -10.32 5.71
N PRO A 83 15.14 -9.79 6.75
CA PRO A 83 16.57 -9.60 6.74
C PRO A 83 17.31 -10.92 6.48
N LYS A 84 18.50 -10.83 5.88
CA LYS A 84 19.34 -12.01 5.63
C LYS A 84 19.60 -12.79 6.92
N GLY A 85 19.33 -14.10 6.90
CA GLY A 85 19.50 -14.98 8.06
C GLY A 85 18.25 -15.11 8.96
N LEU A 86 17.17 -14.37 8.70
CA LEU A 86 15.91 -14.49 9.43
C LEU A 86 14.90 -15.29 8.59
N ASP A 87 14.63 -16.53 8.98
CA ASP A 87 13.61 -17.33 8.31
C ASP A 87 12.18 -16.93 8.68
N ARG A 88 11.21 -17.42 7.90
CA ARG A 88 9.80 -17.11 8.09
C ARG A 88 9.23 -17.56 9.44
N ASN A 89 9.71 -18.71 9.96
CA ASN A 89 9.21 -19.26 11.22
C ASN A 89 9.72 -18.44 12.41
N VAL A 90 10.96 -17.99 12.36
CA VAL A 90 11.53 -17.07 13.36
C VAL A 90 10.76 -15.75 13.31
N ARG A 91 10.51 -15.21 12.11
CA ARG A 91 9.70 -13.98 11.95
C ARG A 91 8.29 -14.17 12.53
N ARG A 92 7.61 -15.29 12.27
CA ARG A 92 6.28 -15.59 12.82
C ARG A 92 6.31 -15.58 14.35
N ARG A 93 7.26 -16.30 14.96
CA ARG A 93 7.40 -16.34 16.43
C ARG A 93 7.66 -14.96 17.04
N SER A 94 8.49 -14.14 16.38
CA SER A 94 8.74 -12.75 16.80
C SER A 94 7.46 -11.91 16.76
N LEU A 95 6.67 -12.04 15.72
CA LEU A 95 5.38 -11.32 15.60
C LEU A 95 4.36 -11.81 16.63
N ASP A 96 4.32 -13.12 16.92
CA ASP A 96 3.45 -13.67 17.97
C ASP A 96 3.82 -13.14 19.35
N ALA A 97 5.13 -13.01 19.65
CA ALA A 97 5.61 -12.40 20.89
C ALA A 97 5.24 -10.91 20.97
N LEU A 98 5.46 -10.15 19.88
CA LEU A 98 5.07 -8.73 19.81
C LEU A 98 3.56 -8.54 19.96
N ARG A 99 2.76 -9.40 19.34
CA ARG A 99 1.30 -9.37 19.49
C ARG A 99 0.88 -9.53 20.94
N LYS A 100 1.44 -10.52 21.66
CA LYS A 100 1.15 -10.73 23.09
C LYS A 100 1.53 -9.51 23.95
N LEU A 101 2.69 -8.89 23.69
CA LEU A 101 3.09 -7.67 24.38
C LEU A 101 2.13 -6.51 24.11
N ASN A 102 1.75 -6.31 22.86
CA ASN A 102 0.81 -5.26 22.47
C ASN A 102 -0.60 -5.52 23.05
N GLU A 103 -1.05 -6.78 23.14
CA GLU A 103 -2.32 -7.16 23.77
C GLU A 103 -2.31 -6.84 25.29
N LEU A 104 -1.20 -7.09 25.99
CA LEU A 104 -1.05 -6.68 27.38
C LEU A 104 -1.14 -5.17 27.53
N GLU A 105 -0.49 -4.41 26.66
CA GLU A 105 -0.51 -2.95 26.69
C GLU A 105 -1.91 -2.41 26.33
N LEU A 106 -2.59 -3.00 25.34
CA LEU A 106 -3.96 -2.66 24.99
C LEU A 106 -4.91 -2.87 26.15
N ASN A 107 -4.77 -3.98 26.91
CA ASN A 107 -5.59 -4.27 28.08
C ASN A 107 -5.30 -3.31 29.25
N ARG A 108 -4.07 -2.80 29.34
CA ARG A 108 -3.65 -1.87 30.40
C ARG A 108 -4.08 -0.43 30.14
N ILE A 109 -3.92 0.06 28.90
CA ILE A 109 -4.10 1.48 28.53
C ILE A 109 -5.39 1.69 27.74
N GLY A 110 -5.81 0.69 26.92
CA GLY A 110 -7.02 0.79 26.09
C GLY A 110 -6.83 1.59 24.80
N ASP A 111 -5.58 1.88 24.39
CA ASP A 111 -5.30 2.67 23.20
C ASP A 111 -5.69 1.93 21.91
N PRO A 112 -6.69 2.43 21.13
CA PRO A 112 -7.12 1.80 19.86
C PRO A 112 -6.01 1.70 18.82
N GLU A 113 -5.00 2.60 18.83
CA GLU A 113 -3.89 2.58 17.88
C GLU A 113 -2.98 1.36 18.12
N THR A 114 -2.90 0.83 19.33
CA THR A 114 -2.21 -0.44 19.60
C THR A 114 -2.84 -1.60 18.85
N ARG A 115 -4.17 -1.66 18.72
CA ARG A 115 -4.89 -2.67 17.92
C ARG A 115 -4.58 -2.50 16.43
N THR A 116 -4.57 -1.29 15.94
CA THR A 116 -4.19 -0.95 14.56
C THR A 116 -2.78 -1.43 14.25
N ARG A 117 -1.84 -1.22 15.15
CA ARG A 117 -0.43 -1.65 15.02
C ARG A 117 -0.30 -3.18 14.92
N ILE A 118 -1.03 -3.93 15.76
CA ILE A 118 -1.10 -5.40 15.67
C ILE A 118 -1.55 -5.82 14.27
N SER A 119 -2.64 -5.23 13.77
CA SER A 119 -3.19 -5.53 12.45
C SER A 119 -2.22 -5.21 11.31
N GLN A 120 -1.48 -4.11 11.41
CA GLN A 120 -0.46 -3.73 10.43
C GLN A 120 0.71 -4.73 10.37
N TYR A 121 1.21 -5.22 11.51
CA TYR A 121 2.25 -6.24 11.53
C TYR A 121 1.78 -7.56 10.90
N GLU A 122 0.55 -7.98 11.18
CA GLU A 122 -0.03 -9.18 10.58
C GLU A 122 -0.20 -9.03 9.07
N LEU A 123 -0.69 -7.88 8.60
CA LEU A 123 -0.81 -7.58 7.18
C LEU A 123 0.56 -7.59 6.50
N ALA A 124 1.56 -6.90 7.06
CA ALA A 124 2.91 -6.87 6.52
C ALA A 124 3.52 -8.28 6.37
N PHE A 125 3.27 -9.17 7.32
CA PHE A 125 3.73 -10.57 7.24
C PHE A 125 3.04 -11.35 6.11
N ARG A 126 1.72 -11.17 5.92
CA ARG A 126 0.99 -11.80 4.81
C ARG A 126 1.43 -11.25 3.45
N MET A 127 1.68 -9.96 3.37
CA MET A 127 2.15 -9.27 2.16
C MET A 127 3.47 -9.81 1.62
N GLN A 128 4.35 -10.37 2.46
CA GLN A 128 5.62 -10.99 2.03
C GLN A 128 5.43 -12.04 0.93
N MET A 129 4.30 -12.75 0.94
CA MET A 129 3.99 -13.77 -0.06
C MET A 129 3.13 -13.26 -1.20
N SER A 130 2.13 -12.43 -0.88
CA SER A 130 1.09 -12.02 -1.83
C SER A 130 1.57 -10.94 -2.78
N VAL A 131 2.30 -9.95 -2.27
CA VAL A 131 2.73 -8.79 -3.07
C VAL A 131 3.68 -9.19 -4.21
N PRO A 132 4.75 -9.97 -4.01
CA PRO A 132 5.62 -10.37 -5.12
C PRO A 132 4.90 -11.11 -6.24
N GLN A 133 3.87 -11.90 -5.92
CA GLN A 133 3.10 -12.64 -6.91
C GLN A 133 2.22 -11.71 -7.77
N VAL A 134 1.57 -10.75 -7.15
CA VAL A 134 0.69 -9.80 -7.85
C VAL A 134 1.50 -8.78 -8.66
N MET A 135 2.63 -8.33 -8.11
CA MET A 135 3.47 -7.32 -8.74
C MET A 135 4.36 -7.85 -9.89
N ASP A 136 4.41 -9.15 -10.09
CA ASP A 136 5.17 -9.77 -11.17
C ASP A 136 4.41 -9.72 -12.50
N VAL A 137 4.60 -8.65 -13.25
CA VAL A 137 3.99 -8.46 -14.59
C VAL A 137 4.56 -9.38 -15.66
N THR A 138 5.68 -10.08 -15.42
CA THR A 138 6.28 -11.01 -16.37
C THR A 138 5.38 -12.21 -16.63
N LYS A 139 4.48 -12.52 -15.71
CA LYS A 139 3.52 -13.63 -15.82
C LYS A 139 2.32 -13.32 -16.70
N GLU A 140 2.13 -12.06 -17.08
CA GLU A 140 1.07 -11.71 -18.01
C GLU A 140 1.37 -12.20 -19.44
N PRO A 141 0.36 -12.65 -20.20
CA PRO A 141 0.51 -12.98 -21.60
C PRO A 141 1.09 -11.82 -22.42
N LYS A 142 1.92 -12.12 -23.43
CA LYS A 142 2.58 -11.08 -24.25
C LYS A 142 1.61 -10.08 -24.86
N HIS A 143 0.46 -10.54 -25.38
CA HIS A 143 -0.54 -9.66 -25.97
C HIS A 143 -1.13 -8.66 -24.97
N ILE A 144 -1.21 -9.03 -23.69
CA ILE A 144 -1.63 -8.12 -22.61
C ILE A 144 -0.51 -7.11 -22.31
N GLN A 145 0.74 -7.57 -22.19
CA GLN A 145 1.87 -6.68 -22.00
C GLN A 145 1.99 -5.64 -23.13
N GLU A 146 1.81 -6.08 -24.37
CA GLU A 146 1.82 -5.24 -25.57
C GLU A 146 0.66 -4.25 -25.59
N SER A 147 -0.56 -4.67 -25.24
CA SER A 147 -1.74 -3.79 -25.20
C SER A 147 -1.63 -2.66 -24.19
N TYR A 148 -0.93 -2.90 -23.05
CA TYR A 148 -0.63 -1.86 -22.06
C TYR A 148 0.65 -1.07 -22.40
N GLY A 149 1.48 -1.53 -23.34
CA GLY A 149 2.79 -0.95 -23.63
C GLY A 149 3.79 -1.15 -22.50
N THR A 150 3.67 -2.25 -21.75
CA THR A 150 4.52 -2.50 -20.57
C THR A 150 5.91 -3.01 -20.96
N THR A 151 6.89 -2.65 -20.14
CA THR A 151 8.23 -3.22 -20.18
C THR A 151 8.54 -3.77 -18.78
N PRO A 152 8.50 -5.10 -18.60
CA PRO A 152 8.80 -5.71 -17.30
C PRO A 152 10.14 -5.25 -16.73
N GLY A 153 10.18 -4.97 -15.42
CA GLY A 153 11.37 -4.52 -14.73
C GLY A 153 11.68 -3.02 -14.84
N LYS A 154 10.94 -2.26 -15.66
CA LYS A 154 11.06 -0.80 -15.73
C LYS A 154 9.93 -0.11 -14.97
N ALA A 155 10.24 0.96 -14.26
CA ALA A 155 9.22 1.84 -13.70
C ALA A 155 8.61 2.68 -14.84
N SER A 156 7.28 2.54 -15.07
CA SER A 156 6.55 3.32 -16.07
C SER A 156 5.07 3.42 -15.69
N PHE A 157 4.39 4.43 -16.23
CA PHE A 157 2.94 4.57 -16.05
C PHE A 157 2.19 3.36 -16.65
N ALA A 158 2.62 2.86 -17.81
CA ALA A 158 2.06 1.66 -18.45
C ALA A 158 2.13 0.43 -17.53
N ASN A 159 3.29 0.20 -16.88
CA ASN A 159 3.43 -0.88 -15.89
C ASN A 159 2.52 -0.66 -14.69
N ASN A 160 2.39 0.58 -14.21
CA ASN A 160 1.49 0.90 -13.09
C ASN A 160 0.03 0.65 -13.45
N CYS A 161 -0.41 0.94 -14.69
CA CYS A 161 -1.77 0.63 -15.14
C CYS A 161 -2.05 -0.88 -15.15
N LEU A 162 -1.11 -1.68 -15.66
CA LEU A 162 -1.24 -3.14 -15.63
C LEU A 162 -1.24 -3.70 -14.20
N LEU A 163 -0.37 -3.18 -13.34
CA LEU A 163 -0.33 -3.54 -11.91
C LEU A 163 -1.62 -3.15 -11.19
N ALA A 164 -2.20 -1.98 -11.48
CA ALA A 164 -3.47 -1.54 -10.90
C ALA A 164 -4.60 -2.51 -11.24
N ARG A 165 -4.70 -2.95 -12.51
CA ARG A 165 -5.65 -3.99 -12.93
C ARG A 165 -5.47 -5.27 -12.10
N ARG A 166 -4.25 -5.80 -12.02
CA ARG A 166 -3.92 -7.02 -11.26
C ARG A 166 -4.27 -6.90 -9.78
N LEU A 167 -3.98 -5.75 -9.17
CA LEU A 167 -4.32 -5.49 -7.77
C LEU A 167 -5.83 -5.49 -7.54
N VAL A 168 -6.60 -4.85 -8.42
CA VAL A 168 -8.08 -4.85 -8.35
C VAL A 168 -8.65 -6.25 -8.55
N GLU A 169 -8.13 -7.03 -9.51
CA GLU A 169 -8.50 -8.44 -9.71
C GLU A 169 -8.22 -9.32 -8.48
N GLN A 170 -7.28 -8.92 -7.63
CA GLN A 170 -6.97 -9.58 -6.35
C GLN A 170 -7.73 -8.98 -5.15
N GLY A 171 -8.72 -8.13 -5.38
CA GLY A 171 -9.59 -7.59 -4.34
C GLY A 171 -9.04 -6.37 -3.59
N VAL A 172 -8.01 -5.69 -4.11
CA VAL A 172 -7.61 -4.38 -3.60
C VAL A 172 -8.73 -3.38 -3.89
N ARG A 173 -9.19 -2.66 -2.86
CA ARG A 173 -10.37 -1.80 -2.98
C ARG A 173 -10.09 -0.51 -3.75
N TYR A 174 -8.93 0.08 -3.58
CA TYR A 174 -8.57 1.35 -4.17
C TYR A 174 -7.11 1.36 -4.62
N VAL A 175 -6.87 1.75 -5.87
CA VAL A 175 -5.52 1.91 -6.42
C VAL A 175 -5.37 3.33 -6.93
N GLN A 176 -4.36 4.04 -6.45
CA GLN A 176 -4.06 5.42 -6.82
C GLN A 176 -2.75 5.47 -7.61
N LEU A 177 -2.82 6.05 -8.81
CA LEU A 177 -1.67 6.20 -9.68
C LEU A 177 -1.21 7.65 -9.71
N PHE A 178 0.10 7.84 -9.57
CA PHE A 178 0.75 9.13 -9.83
C PHE A 178 1.78 8.96 -10.93
N ASP A 179 1.81 9.90 -11.83
CA ASP A 179 2.86 10.02 -12.84
C ASP A 179 3.35 11.46 -12.93
N TRP A 180 4.66 11.62 -13.07
CA TRP A 180 5.28 12.91 -13.29
C TRP A 180 5.71 13.00 -14.75
N GLY A 181 4.83 13.44 -15.61
CA GLY A 181 5.12 13.46 -17.04
C GLY A 181 4.00 14.08 -17.88
N TRP A 182 3.14 14.80 -17.22
CA TRP A 182 2.03 15.53 -17.85
C TRP A 182 2.51 16.79 -18.51
#